data_4ad11a1aba68c03fabe36847170b55d4
#
_entry.id   4ad11a1aba68c03fabe36847170b55d4
#
_cell.length_a   1.000
_cell.length_b   1.000
_cell.length_c   1.000
_cell.angle_alpha   90.00
_cell.angle_beta   90.00
_cell.angle_gamma   90.00
#
_symmetry.space_group_name_H-M   'P 1'
#
loop_
_entity.id
_entity.type
_entity.pdbx_description
1 polymer ?
#
loop_
_entity_poly.entity_id
_entity_poly.type
_entity_poly.pdbx_seq_one_letter_code
_entity_poly.pdbx_strand_id
1 'polypeptide(L)'
;RTEAGLYKLGIYLFELGLRVDVNQSIVEKAQPHLRALSNEIQESTCLAIRDRVDVLCLVNEESSQNIRIDTLVGTRNPMYCTALGKSILAFMDGDFMDLYYEITSLKKRTDNTIITESESRKDLQKVKKYFISYDKEEFADDVYCVGTTIFDINEQPVAAISISGLKRRMMGRKIEISKAILNTGMKITTEIGGHYPRK
;
A
#
# COMPACT_ATOMS: atom_id res chain seq x y z
N ARG A 1 15.56 7.01 31.04
CA ARG A 1 16.13 8.30 30.60
C ARG A 1 17.54 8.05 30.10
N THR A 2 17.97 8.74 29.06
CA THR A 2 19.36 8.77 28.63
C THR A 2 20.15 9.77 29.49
N GLU A 3 21.48 9.73 29.47
CA GLU A 3 22.35 10.72 30.17
C GLU A 3 22.05 12.15 29.73
N ALA A 4 21.55 12.36 28.52
CA ALA A 4 21.09 13.66 27.99
C ALA A 4 19.66 14.05 28.41
N GLY A 5 19.03 13.34 29.34
CA GLY A 5 17.67 13.62 29.83
C GLY A 5 16.52 13.23 28.88
N LEU A 6 16.82 12.65 27.72
CA LEU A 6 15.81 12.18 26.75
C LEU A 6 15.19 10.84 27.18
N TYR A 7 13.95 10.60 26.73
CA TYR A 7 13.28 9.31 26.92
C TYR A 7 13.59 8.38 25.77
N LYS A 8 13.86 7.12 26.09
CA LYS A 8 14.04 6.03 25.14
C LYS A 8 12.90 5.02 25.33
N LEU A 9 12.37 4.49 24.24
CA LEU A 9 11.39 3.40 24.30
C LEU A 9 12.02 2.20 24.99
N GLY A 10 11.33 1.62 25.98
CA GLY A 10 11.80 0.45 26.73
C GLY A 10 11.56 -0.84 25.97
N ILE A 11 12.32 -1.89 26.32
CA ILE A 11 12.21 -3.23 25.72
C ILE A 11 10.79 -3.83 25.83
N TYR A 12 10.02 -3.43 26.83
CA TYR A 12 8.64 -3.89 27.04
C TYR A 12 7.71 -3.54 25.88
N LEU A 13 7.95 -2.41 25.17
CA LEU A 13 7.18 -2.09 23.95
C LEU A 13 7.48 -3.07 22.81
N PHE A 14 8.71 -3.57 22.73
CA PHE A 14 9.06 -4.64 21.81
C PHE A 14 8.34 -5.94 22.15
N GLU A 15 8.31 -6.32 23.43
CA GLU A 15 7.57 -7.50 23.91
C GLU A 15 6.06 -7.39 23.64
N LEU A 16 5.47 -6.21 23.84
CA LEU A 16 4.07 -5.97 23.50
C LEU A 16 3.85 -6.06 21.99
N GLY A 17 4.75 -5.50 21.18
CA GLY A 17 4.69 -5.60 19.73
C GLY A 17 4.72 -7.03 19.20
N LEU A 18 5.49 -7.92 19.83
CA LEU A 18 5.53 -9.36 19.49
C LEU A 18 4.24 -10.11 19.80
N ARG A 19 3.38 -9.57 20.68
CA ARG A 19 2.07 -10.14 21.04
C ARG A 19 0.91 -9.61 20.21
N VAL A 20 1.17 -8.67 19.31
CA VAL A 20 0.16 -8.10 18.41
C VAL A 20 -0.11 -9.11 17.29
N ASP A 21 -1.16 -9.87 17.43
CA ASP A 21 -1.54 -10.99 16.55
C ASP A 21 -2.18 -10.54 15.22
N VAL A 22 -2.47 -9.24 15.12
CA VAL A 22 -3.43 -8.69 14.14
C VAL A 22 -3.01 -8.88 12.68
N ASN A 23 -1.71 -9.08 12.38
CA ASN A 23 -1.27 -9.21 10.99
C ASN A 23 -0.02 -10.09 10.80
N GLN A 24 0.40 -10.83 11.82
CA GLN A 24 1.60 -11.67 11.74
C GLN A 24 1.46 -12.69 10.60
N SER A 25 0.28 -13.28 10.46
CA SER A 25 -0.01 -14.25 9.38
C SER A 25 0.10 -13.65 7.98
N ILE A 26 -0.39 -12.40 7.75
CA ILE A 26 -0.30 -11.78 6.42
C ILE A 26 1.12 -11.32 6.10
N VAL A 27 1.86 -10.83 7.09
CA VAL A 27 3.26 -10.42 6.94
C VAL A 27 4.12 -11.64 6.59
N GLU A 28 4.00 -12.73 7.36
CA GLU A 28 4.78 -13.97 7.15
C GLU A 28 4.53 -14.56 5.75
N LYS A 29 3.28 -14.52 5.26
CA LYS A 29 2.91 -15.03 3.94
C LYS A 29 3.30 -14.07 2.81
N ALA A 30 3.14 -12.77 3.00
CA ALA A 30 3.39 -11.79 1.95
C ALA A 30 4.88 -11.49 1.74
N GLN A 31 5.68 -11.47 2.80
CA GLN A 31 7.08 -11.02 2.74
C GLN A 31 7.94 -11.81 1.74
N PRO A 32 7.88 -13.15 1.65
CA PRO A 32 8.64 -13.90 0.64
C PRO A 32 8.28 -13.52 -0.80
N HIS A 33 6.99 -13.28 -1.06
CA HIS A 33 6.51 -12.85 -2.38
C HIS A 33 6.95 -11.43 -2.73
N LEU A 34 6.93 -10.52 -1.75
CA LEU A 34 7.39 -9.14 -1.95
C LEU A 34 8.87 -9.09 -2.23
N ARG A 35 9.68 -9.89 -1.52
CA ARG A 35 11.12 -10.01 -1.76
C ARG A 35 11.41 -10.56 -3.16
N ALA A 36 10.71 -11.62 -3.57
CA ALA A 36 10.83 -12.18 -4.92
C ALA A 36 10.43 -11.14 -5.98
N LEU A 37 9.34 -10.41 -5.77
CA LEU A 37 8.85 -9.37 -6.67
C LEU A 37 9.84 -8.19 -6.76
N SER A 38 10.40 -7.73 -5.63
CA SER A 38 11.43 -6.68 -5.61
C SER A 38 12.67 -7.09 -6.40
N ASN A 39 13.11 -8.35 -6.23
CA ASN A 39 14.25 -8.89 -6.99
C ASN A 39 13.96 -9.02 -8.49
N GLU A 40 12.74 -9.42 -8.88
CA GLU A 40 12.34 -9.55 -10.29
C GLU A 40 12.24 -8.17 -10.97
N ILE A 41 11.54 -7.24 -10.33
CA ILE A 41 11.26 -5.93 -10.92
C ILE A 41 12.40 -4.94 -10.70
N GLN A 42 13.27 -5.16 -9.72
CA GLN A 42 14.36 -4.25 -9.31
C GLN A 42 13.87 -2.90 -8.79
N GLU A 43 12.67 -2.87 -8.19
CA GLU A 43 12.09 -1.70 -7.53
C GLU A 43 11.58 -2.09 -6.13
N SER A 44 11.42 -1.12 -5.24
CA SER A 44 10.97 -1.37 -3.88
C SER A 44 9.52 -1.86 -3.84
N THR A 45 9.23 -2.81 -2.93
CA THR A 45 7.87 -3.32 -2.72
C THR A 45 7.44 -3.12 -1.27
N CYS A 46 6.16 -2.84 -1.07
CA CYS A 46 5.60 -2.58 0.25
C CYS A 46 4.29 -3.33 0.45
N LEU A 47 4.07 -3.82 1.69
CA LEU A 47 2.78 -4.28 2.20
C LEU A 47 2.26 -3.25 3.21
N ALA A 48 1.00 -2.88 3.07
CA ALA A 48 0.33 -2.03 4.06
C ALA A 48 -1.09 -2.50 4.32
N ILE A 49 -1.57 -2.18 5.51
CA ILE A 49 -2.97 -2.35 5.93
C ILE A 49 -3.63 -0.99 6.12
N ARG A 50 -4.95 -0.98 6.16
CA ARG A 50 -5.70 0.21 6.57
C ARG A 50 -5.56 0.44 8.08
N ASP A 51 -5.25 1.66 8.45
CA ASP A 51 -5.34 2.14 9.82
C ASP A 51 -6.14 3.45 9.84
N ARG A 52 -7.42 3.34 10.19
CA ARG A 52 -8.41 4.44 10.14
C ARG A 52 -8.57 4.98 8.71
N VAL A 53 -8.05 6.19 8.45
CA VAL A 53 -8.11 6.90 7.15
C VAL A 53 -6.79 6.88 6.39
N ASP A 54 -5.78 6.20 6.94
CA ASP A 54 -4.44 6.06 6.37
C ASP A 54 -4.13 4.59 6.06
N VAL A 55 -3.03 4.35 5.39
CA VAL A 55 -2.38 3.04 5.28
C VAL A 55 -1.14 3.01 6.16
N LEU A 56 -0.97 1.92 6.90
CA LEU A 56 0.19 1.63 7.75
C LEU A 56 1.09 0.63 7.04
N CYS A 57 2.33 1.01 6.76
CA CYS A 57 3.34 0.12 6.18
C CYS A 57 3.77 -0.94 7.19
N LEU A 58 3.65 -2.23 6.83
CA LEU A 58 4.05 -3.39 7.64
C LEU A 58 5.32 -4.06 7.12
N VAL A 59 5.55 -4.06 5.80
CA VAL A 59 6.74 -4.64 5.17
C VAL A 59 7.22 -3.69 4.09
N ASN A 60 8.52 -3.49 4.01
CA ASN A 60 9.19 -2.84 2.90
C ASN A 60 10.40 -3.69 2.49
N GLU A 61 10.41 -4.16 1.24
CA GLU A 61 11.58 -4.82 0.64
C GLU A 61 12.23 -3.81 -0.30
N GLU A 62 13.44 -3.42 0.05
CA GLU A 62 14.17 -2.38 -0.67
C GLU A 62 14.62 -2.84 -2.05
N SER A 63 14.59 -1.93 -3.01
CA SER A 63 15.21 -2.11 -4.32
C SER A 63 16.72 -2.17 -4.22
N SER A 64 17.37 -2.95 -5.10
CA SER A 64 18.81 -2.94 -5.29
C SER A 64 19.35 -1.70 -6.02
N GLN A 65 18.48 -0.81 -6.50
CA GLN A 65 18.86 0.42 -7.18
C GLN A 65 19.53 1.42 -6.23
N ASN A 66 20.57 2.13 -6.71
CA ASN A 66 21.24 3.16 -5.92
C ASN A 66 20.31 4.31 -5.52
N ILE A 67 19.37 4.68 -6.43
CA ILE A 67 18.30 5.65 -6.14
C ILE A 67 17.00 4.86 -6.12
N ARG A 68 16.41 4.73 -4.93
CA ARG A 68 15.18 3.97 -4.72
C ARG A 68 14.19 4.75 -3.87
N ILE A 69 12.94 4.34 -3.92
CA ILE A 69 11.90 4.82 -3.01
C ILE A 69 11.90 3.89 -1.80
N ASP A 70 12.06 4.48 -0.64
CA ASP A 70 12.04 3.77 0.64
C ASP A 70 10.84 4.21 1.47
N THR A 71 10.11 3.23 1.99
CA THR A 71 8.96 3.45 2.87
C THR A 71 9.24 2.80 4.21
N LEU A 72 9.50 3.59 5.23
CA LEU A 72 9.81 3.05 6.55
C LEU A 72 8.62 2.26 7.12
N VAL A 73 8.90 1.05 7.60
CA VAL A 73 7.92 0.23 8.32
C VAL A 73 7.40 0.99 9.54
N GLY A 74 6.10 0.96 9.76
CA GLY A 74 5.42 1.71 10.83
C GLY A 74 4.99 3.12 10.43
N THR A 75 5.31 3.60 9.22
CA THR A 75 4.81 4.90 8.76
C THR A 75 3.38 4.81 8.24
N ARG A 76 2.65 5.91 8.41
CA ARG A 76 1.30 6.11 7.89
C ARG A 76 1.32 7.05 6.71
N ASN A 77 0.61 6.69 5.67
CA ASN A 77 0.46 7.49 4.48
C ASN A 77 -1.02 7.63 4.09
N PRO A 78 -1.44 8.79 3.56
CA PRO A 78 -2.83 9.01 3.20
C PRO A 78 -3.30 8.05 2.10
N MET A 79 -4.57 7.59 2.22
CA MET A 79 -5.11 6.64 1.26
C MET A 79 -5.42 7.25 -0.12
N TYR A 80 -5.85 8.53 -0.17
CA TYR A 80 -6.35 9.15 -1.42
C TYR A 80 -5.28 9.31 -2.51
N CYS A 81 -4.00 9.45 -2.16
CA CYS A 81 -2.93 9.80 -3.11
C CYS A 81 -1.80 8.77 -3.16
N THR A 82 -1.99 7.58 -2.58
CA THR A 82 -1.02 6.49 -2.64
C THR A 82 -1.61 5.28 -3.36
N ALA A 83 -0.79 4.51 -4.07
CA ALA A 83 -1.24 3.29 -4.73
C ALA A 83 -1.79 2.28 -3.71
N LEU A 84 -1.11 2.10 -2.56
CA LEU A 84 -1.58 1.25 -1.45
C LEU A 84 -2.96 1.67 -0.96
N GLY A 85 -3.12 2.96 -0.68
CA GLY A 85 -4.38 3.50 -0.16
C GLY A 85 -5.52 3.38 -1.16
N LYS A 86 -5.31 3.75 -2.42
CA LYS A 86 -6.33 3.63 -3.47
C LYS A 86 -6.71 2.16 -3.73
N SER A 87 -5.78 1.22 -3.59
CA SER A 87 -6.08 -0.21 -3.68
C SER A 87 -7.11 -0.63 -2.63
N ILE A 88 -6.97 -0.20 -1.38
CA ILE A 88 -7.91 -0.54 -0.31
C ILE A 88 -9.22 0.24 -0.46
N LEU A 89 -9.15 1.57 -0.65
CA LEU A 89 -10.32 2.44 -0.77
C LEU A 89 -11.31 1.99 -1.84
N ALA A 90 -10.82 1.47 -2.97
CA ALA A 90 -11.66 1.05 -4.08
C ALA A 90 -12.65 -0.06 -3.72
N PHE A 91 -12.38 -0.81 -2.64
CA PHE A 91 -13.20 -1.96 -2.22
C PHE A 91 -13.86 -1.75 -0.85
N MET A 92 -13.74 -0.56 -0.26
CA MET A 92 -14.50 -0.19 0.93
C MET A 92 -15.99 -0.01 0.59
N ASP A 93 -16.85 -0.24 1.58
CA ASP A 93 -18.28 -0.02 1.44
C ASP A 93 -18.66 1.47 1.32
N GLY A 94 -19.91 1.73 0.94
CA GLY A 94 -20.40 3.09 0.72
C GLY A 94 -20.37 3.95 1.98
N ASP A 95 -20.78 3.38 3.11
CA ASP A 95 -20.85 4.10 4.39
C ASP A 95 -19.46 4.55 4.84
N PHE A 96 -18.45 3.65 4.72
CA PHE A 96 -17.06 4.03 4.97
C PHE A 96 -16.58 5.12 4.02
N MET A 97 -16.89 5.00 2.73
CA MET A 97 -16.45 5.96 1.72
C MET A 97 -17.02 7.37 1.97
N ASP A 98 -18.29 7.46 2.37
CA ASP A 98 -18.92 8.74 2.66
C ASP A 98 -18.29 9.36 3.92
N LEU A 99 -18.13 8.58 4.99
CA LEU A 99 -17.43 9.03 6.19
C LEU A 99 -15.97 9.42 5.89
N TYR A 100 -15.27 8.63 5.05
CA TYR A 100 -13.90 8.92 4.69
C TYR A 100 -13.73 10.31 4.07
N TYR A 101 -14.58 10.66 3.10
CA TYR A 101 -14.52 11.99 2.47
C TYR A 101 -15.02 13.12 3.36
N GLU A 102 -15.94 12.85 4.31
CA GLU A 102 -16.36 13.83 5.29
C GLU A 102 -15.22 14.24 6.23
N ILE A 103 -14.44 13.26 6.72
CA ILE A 103 -13.40 13.52 7.74
C ILE A 103 -11.99 13.71 7.16
N THR A 104 -11.77 13.40 5.88
CA THR A 104 -10.44 13.45 5.24
C THR A 104 -10.30 14.70 4.37
N SER A 105 -9.35 15.56 4.72
CA SER A 105 -8.95 16.67 3.84
C SER A 105 -8.03 16.15 2.71
N LEU A 106 -8.49 16.23 1.47
CA LEU A 106 -7.69 15.89 0.28
C LEU A 106 -6.70 17.02 -0.01
N LYS A 107 -5.57 17.04 0.70
CA LYS A 107 -4.54 18.09 0.56
C LYS A 107 -3.73 17.89 -0.70
N LYS A 108 -3.51 18.98 -1.44
CA LYS A 108 -2.59 19.00 -2.58
C LYS A 108 -1.16 18.77 -2.09
N ARG A 109 -0.49 17.75 -2.62
CA ARG A 109 0.90 17.40 -2.34
C ARG A 109 1.81 17.71 -3.52
N THR A 110 1.30 17.46 -4.74
CA THR A 110 1.92 17.75 -6.02
C THR A 110 0.86 18.34 -6.96
N ASP A 111 1.24 18.73 -8.15
CA ASP A 111 0.29 19.18 -9.17
C ASP A 111 -0.60 18.05 -9.71
N ASN A 112 -0.20 16.78 -9.50
CA ASN A 112 -0.94 15.61 -9.95
C ASN A 112 -1.88 15.04 -8.86
N THR A 113 -1.82 15.54 -7.63
CA THR A 113 -2.67 15.04 -6.53
C THR A 113 -4.15 15.24 -6.86
N ILE A 114 -4.93 14.17 -6.80
CA ILE A 114 -6.40 14.25 -6.88
C ILE A 114 -6.93 14.85 -5.58
N ILE A 115 -7.56 16.02 -5.67
CA ILE A 115 -8.02 16.81 -4.52
C ILE A 115 -9.54 16.95 -4.42
N THR A 116 -10.27 16.33 -5.34
CA THR A 116 -11.75 16.33 -5.29
C THR A 116 -12.29 14.92 -5.13
N GLU A 117 -13.35 14.80 -4.33
CA GLU A 117 -14.04 13.53 -4.12
C GLU A 117 -14.52 12.92 -5.45
N SER A 118 -15.09 13.73 -6.33
CA SER A 118 -15.63 13.25 -7.62
C SER A 118 -14.54 12.60 -8.50
N GLU A 119 -13.37 13.20 -8.59
CA GLU A 119 -12.24 12.65 -9.36
C GLU A 119 -11.67 11.42 -8.67
N SER A 120 -11.55 11.45 -7.34
CA SER A 120 -11.09 10.31 -6.55
C SER A 120 -12.02 9.10 -6.76
N ARG A 121 -13.34 9.26 -6.61
CA ARG A 121 -14.31 8.17 -6.86
C ARG A 121 -14.21 7.62 -8.29
N LYS A 122 -14.02 8.48 -9.30
CA LYS A 122 -13.81 8.04 -10.70
C LYS A 122 -12.52 7.23 -10.87
N ASP A 123 -11.44 7.61 -10.20
CA ASP A 123 -10.18 6.84 -10.24
C ASP A 123 -10.32 5.50 -9.52
N LEU A 124 -10.98 5.48 -8.36
CA LEU A 124 -11.27 4.24 -7.61
C LEU A 124 -12.16 3.26 -8.37
N GLN A 125 -13.10 3.73 -9.20
CA GLN A 125 -13.87 2.87 -10.09
C GLN A 125 -12.98 2.11 -11.08
N LYS A 126 -11.91 2.75 -11.59
CA LYS A 126 -10.92 2.08 -12.45
C LYS A 126 -10.14 1.03 -11.67
N VAL A 127 -9.74 1.35 -10.42
CA VAL A 127 -9.07 0.40 -9.53
C VAL A 127 -9.97 -0.81 -9.30
N LYS A 128 -11.24 -0.61 -8.96
CA LYS A 128 -12.23 -1.68 -8.77
C LYS A 128 -12.39 -2.56 -10.00
N LYS A 129 -12.39 -1.95 -11.19
CA LYS A 129 -12.54 -2.67 -12.47
C LYS A 129 -11.32 -3.52 -12.83
N TYR A 130 -10.11 -3.01 -12.59
CA TYR A 130 -8.86 -3.63 -13.06
C TYR A 130 -8.05 -4.28 -11.93
N PHE A 131 -8.43 -4.09 -10.67
CA PHE A 131 -7.69 -4.52 -9.47
C PHE A 131 -6.26 -3.94 -9.37
N ILE A 132 -6.01 -2.85 -10.07
CA ILE A 132 -4.70 -2.17 -10.10
C ILE A 132 -4.93 -0.69 -9.84
N SER A 133 -4.19 -0.17 -8.90
CA SER A 133 -4.12 1.25 -8.57
C SER A 133 -2.79 1.86 -9.04
N TYR A 134 -2.78 3.14 -9.25
CA TYR A 134 -1.59 3.90 -9.60
C TYR A 134 -1.49 5.15 -8.72
N ASP A 135 -0.30 5.41 -8.20
CA ASP A 135 0.10 6.74 -7.76
C ASP A 135 1.00 7.31 -8.87
N LYS A 136 0.50 8.35 -9.54
CA LYS A 136 1.12 8.97 -10.71
C LYS A 136 1.71 10.31 -10.30
N GLU A 137 2.71 10.27 -9.41
CA GLU A 137 3.27 11.48 -8.78
C GLU A 137 2.22 12.23 -7.93
N GLU A 138 1.23 11.53 -7.39
CA GLU A 138 0.19 12.16 -6.57
C GLU A 138 0.68 12.40 -5.14
N PHE A 139 1.51 11.50 -4.61
CA PHE A 139 2.09 11.60 -3.28
C PHE A 139 3.36 12.45 -3.27
N ALA A 140 4.25 12.27 -4.24
CA ALA A 140 5.51 13.01 -4.39
C ALA A 140 5.92 13.06 -5.87
N ASP A 141 6.56 14.17 -6.26
CA ASP A 141 7.10 14.34 -7.60
C ASP A 141 8.15 13.27 -7.92
N ASP A 142 8.25 12.89 -9.21
CA ASP A 142 9.14 11.85 -9.74
C ASP A 142 8.90 10.44 -9.20
N VAL A 143 7.93 10.23 -8.29
CA VAL A 143 7.56 8.92 -7.75
C VAL A 143 6.37 8.37 -8.51
N TYR A 144 6.47 7.09 -8.92
CA TYR A 144 5.38 6.36 -9.55
C TYR A 144 5.20 5.01 -8.85
N CYS A 145 3.97 4.74 -8.39
CA CYS A 145 3.69 3.49 -7.73
C CYS A 145 2.54 2.74 -8.43
N VAL A 146 2.62 1.42 -8.39
CA VAL A 146 1.56 0.51 -8.84
C VAL A 146 1.17 -0.37 -7.68
N GLY A 147 -0.12 -0.48 -7.40
CA GLY A 147 -0.64 -1.25 -6.27
C GLY A 147 -1.75 -2.22 -6.65
N THR A 148 -1.98 -3.20 -5.78
CA THR A 148 -3.12 -4.11 -5.83
C THR A 148 -3.58 -4.48 -4.42
N THR A 149 -4.82 -4.92 -4.31
CA THR A 149 -5.48 -5.26 -3.05
C THR A 149 -5.26 -6.74 -2.71
N ILE A 150 -5.15 -7.05 -1.43
CA ILE A 150 -5.21 -8.39 -0.86
C ILE A 150 -6.58 -8.56 -0.21
N PHE A 151 -7.26 -9.64 -0.50
CA PHE A 151 -8.61 -9.92 -0.01
C PHE A 151 -8.64 -11.13 0.94
N ASP A 152 -9.58 -11.11 1.87
CA ASP A 152 -9.89 -12.26 2.72
C ASP A 152 -10.91 -13.22 2.06
N ILE A 153 -11.36 -14.22 2.84
CA ILE A 153 -12.37 -15.22 2.42
C ILE A 153 -13.76 -14.60 2.15
N ASN A 154 -14.03 -13.42 2.73
CA ASN A 154 -15.27 -12.68 2.56
C ASN A 154 -15.17 -11.61 1.46
N GLU A 155 -14.13 -11.67 0.61
CA GLU A 155 -13.83 -10.66 -0.43
C GLU A 155 -13.60 -9.24 0.15
N GLN A 156 -13.25 -9.12 1.46
CA GLN A 156 -12.96 -7.82 2.06
C GLN A 156 -11.49 -7.43 1.85
N PRO A 157 -11.20 -6.15 1.62
CA PRO A 157 -9.84 -5.65 1.44
C PRO A 157 -9.11 -5.62 2.80
N VAL A 158 -8.24 -6.58 3.05
CA VAL A 158 -7.49 -6.69 4.32
C VAL A 158 -6.12 -6.03 4.27
N ALA A 159 -5.53 -5.92 3.09
CA ALA A 159 -4.24 -5.25 2.87
C ALA A 159 -4.10 -4.80 1.42
N ALA A 160 -3.00 -4.12 1.13
CA ALA A 160 -2.54 -3.84 -0.23
C ALA A 160 -1.03 -4.05 -0.32
N ILE A 161 -0.57 -4.33 -1.55
CA ILE A 161 0.85 -4.32 -1.90
C ILE A 161 1.12 -3.29 -2.99
N SER A 162 2.33 -2.74 -3.02
CA SER A 162 2.77 -1.82 -4.08
C SER A 162 4.19 -2.09 -4.54
N ILE A 163 4.48 -1.68 -5.77
CA ILE A 163 5.82 -1.47 -6.32
C ILE A 163 6.00 0.03 -6.46
N SER A 164 7.10 0.57 -5.95
CA SER A 164 7.40 2.00 -5.94
C SER A 164 8.78 2.26 -6.53
N GLY A 165 8.86 3.19 -7.46
CA GLY A 165 10.10 3.54 -8.13
C GLY A 165 10.06 4.93 -8.77
N LEU A 166 11.20 5.33 -9.36
CA LEU A 166 11.24 6.59 -10.11
C LEU A 166 10.38 6.48 -11.37
N LYS A 167 9.57 7.50 -11.63
CA LYS A 167 8.66 7.57 -12.78
C LYS A 167 9.30 7.14 -14.09
N ARG A 168 10.51 7.62 -14.38
CA ARG A 168 11.22 7.32 -15.65
C ARG A 168 11.47 5.80 -15.84
N ARG A 169 11.70 5.03 -14.77
CA ARG A 169 11.91 3.58 -14.84
C ARG A 169 10.57 2.83 -14.90
N MET A 170 9.61 3.28 -14.10
CA MET A 170 8.30 2.63 -13.95
C MET A 170 7.43 2.74 -15.20
N MET A 171 7.41 3.92 -15.85
CA MET A 171 6.53 4.19 -16.99
C MET A 171 6.83 3.30 -18.20
N GLY A 172 8.11 3.07 -18.52
CA GLY A 172 8.53 2.21 -19.65
C GLY A 172 8.15 0.74 -19.47
N ARG A 173 7.92 0.31 -18.22
CA ARG A 173 7.62 -1.08 -17.84
C ARG A 173 6.22 -1.23 -17.23
N LYS A 174 5.35 -0.24 -17.38
CA LYS A 174 4.06 -0.19 -16.72
C LYS A 174 3.22 -1.47 -16.87
N ILE A 175 3.14 -2.01 -18.09
CA ILE A 175 2.33 -3.24 -18.36
C ILE A 175 2.92 -4.45 -17.65
N GLU A 176 4.23 -4.62 -17.72
CA GLU A 176 4.97 -5.69 -17.03
C GLU A 176 4.75 -5.61 -15.53
N ILE A 177 5.01 -4.44 -14.92
CA ILE A 177 4.86 -4.19 -13.48
C ILE A 177 3.43 -4.43 -13.03
N SER A 178 2.44 -3.97 -13.81
CA SER A 178 1.01 -4.16 -13.47
C SER A 178 0.62 -5.64 -13.47
N LYS A 179 1.14 -6.44 -14.39
CA LYS A 179 0.91 -7.89 -14.40
C LYS A 179 1.60 -8.59 -13.23
N ALA A 180 2.85 -8.24 -12.96
CA ALA A 180 3.64 -8.85 -11.89
C ALA A 180 3.00 -8.61 -10.52
N ILE A 181 2.61 -7.35 -10.22
CA ILE A 181 2.00 -7.04 -8.92
C ILE A 181 0.63 -7.68 -8.75
N LEU A 182 -0.21 -7.71 -9.80
CA LEU A 182 -1.52 -8.35 -9.74
C LEU A 182 -1.38 -9.86 -9.48
N ASN A 183 -0.47 -10.53 -10.19
CA ASN A 183 -0.20 -11.95 -9.98
C ASN A 183 0.31 -12.22 -8.55
N THR A 184 1.18 -11.36 -8.02
CA THR A 184 1.68 -11.46 -6.65
C THR A 184 0.55 -11.26 -5.64
N GLY A 185 -0.30 -10.26 -5.85
CA GLY A 185 -1.48 -10.04 -5.00
C GLY A 185 -2.43 -11.23 -4.98
N MET A 186 -2.68 -11.85 -6.13
CA MET A 186 -3.51 -13.06 -6.23
C MET A 186 -2.91 -14.25 -5.46
N LYS A 187 -1.59 -14.47 -5.55
CA LYS A 187 -0.90 -15.53 -4.79
C LYS A 187 -1.05 -15.31 -3.29
N ILE A 188 -0.73 -14.11 -2.80
CA ILE A 188 -0.84 -13.80 -1.37
C ILE A 188 -2.29 -13.95 -0.90
N THR A 189 -3.28 -13.42 -1.64
CA THR A 189 -4.70 -13.57 -1.37
C THR A 189 -5.09 -15.05 -1.21
N THR A 190 -4.66 -15.91 -2.14
CA THR A 190 -4.92 -17.35 -2.08
C THR A 190 -4.27 -18.01 -0.86
N GLU A 191 -3.03 -17.64 -0.55
CA GLU A 191 -2.29 -18.23 0.58
C GLU A 191 -2.87 -17.85 1.95
N ILE A 192 -3.53 -16.68 2.06
CA ILE A 192 -4.25 -16.31 3.29
C ILE A 192 -5.67 -16.89 3.34
N GLY A 193 -6.07 -17.68 2.33
CA GLY A 193 -7.39 -18.29 2.22
C GLY A 193 -8.46 -17.38 1.59
N GLY A 194 -8.06 -16.26 1.02
CA GLY A 194 -8.94 -15.31 0.35
C GLY A 194 -9.12 -15.58 -1.14
N HIS A 195 -9.94 -14.77 -1.77
CA HIS A 195 -10.12 -14.76 -3.22
C HIS A 195 -10.53 -13.37 -3.71
N TYR A 196 -10.22 -13.10 -4.97
CA TYR A 196 -10.61 -11.83 -5.60
C TYR A 196 -12.11 -11.82 -5.86
N PRO A 197 -12.80 -10.67 -5.65
CA PRO A 197 -14.21 -10.52 -5.94
C PRO A 197 -14.53 -10.92 -7.40
N ARG A 198 -15.60 -11.69 -7.57
CA ARG A 198 -16.09 -12.03 -8.91
C ARG A 198 -16.68 -10.78 -9.57
N LYS A 199 -16.39 -10.60 -10.86
CA LYS A 199 -16.94 -9.49 -11.65
C LYS A 199 -18.41 -9.73 -11.97
#